data_cbeea303d40f57c7e251d1050516ebc0
#
_entry.id   cbeea303d40f57c7e251d1050516ebc0
#
_cell.length_a   1.000
_cell.length_b   1.000
_cell.length_c   1.000
_cell.angle_alpha   90.00
_cell.angle_beta   90.00
_cell.angle_gamma   90.00
#
_symmetry.space_group_name_H-M   'P 1'
#
loop_
_entity.id
_entity.type
_entity.pdbx_description
1 polymer ?
#
loop_
_entity_poly.entity_id
_entity_poly.type
_entity_poly.pdbx_seq_one_letter_code
_entity_poly.pdbx_strand_id
1 'polypeptide(L)'
;HSGFNAYALDDLPTWGYNRDDLYRIYSVLQPTYSFRTKYAYNNSMYTISAKIIEKYTGKSWDEALVERIFTPLGMKNSTTGNLSFYTAENLAQGYRMRKAEGKNEIEVVPRTDKDDAFAWLSAVAPAGFVISTVEDMANWVKMHLNHGTFNGKEIISRKNHDMLWYPQTITGSDSTRLTN
;
A
#
# COMPACT_ATOMS: atom_id res chain seq x y z
N HIS A 1 -7.18 -9.96 8.69
CA HIS A 1 -8.20 -10.63 9.52
C HIS A 1 -9.62 -10.02 9.37
N SER A 2 -9.95 -9.51 8.18
CA SER A 2 -11.26 -8.93 7.83
C SER A 2 -12.40 -9.96 7.74
N GLY A 3 -12.08 -11.23 7.60
CA GLY A 3 -13.02 -12.33 7.36
C GLY A 3 -13.11 -12.75 5.88
N PHE A 4 -12.55 -11.97 4.96
CA PHE A 4 -12.47 -12.35 3.55
C PHE A 4 -11.30 -13.30 3.29
N ASN A 5 -11.36 -14.04 2.18
CA ASN A 5 -10.27 -14.89 1.73
C ASN A 5 -9.01 -14.06 1.42
N ALA A 6 -7.85 -14.74 1.49
CA ALA A 6 -6.61 -14.17 1.00
C ALA A 6 -6.76 -13.77 -0.48
N TYR A 7 -6.22 -12.60 -0.83
CA TYR A 7 -6.25 -12.03 -2.19
C TYR A 7 -7.66 -11.81 -2.77
N ALA A 8 -8.72 -11.80 -1.93
CA ALA A 8 -10.07 -11.51 -2.40
C ALA A 8 -10.10 -10.17 -3.13
N LEU A 9 -10.63 -10.15 -4.36
CA LEU A 9 -10.74 -9.02 -5.29
C LEU A 9 -9.40 -8.44 -5.80
N ASP A 10 -8.24 -9.02 -5.45
CA ASP A 10 -6.94 -8.45 -5.83
C ASP A 10 -6.70 -8.49 -7.35
N ASP A 11 -7.33 -9.41 -8.09
CA ASP A 11 -7.19 -9.51 -9.55
C ASP A 11 -8.09 -8.53 -10.33
N LEU A 12 -9.16 -8.01 -9.71
CA LEU A 12 -10.14 -7.18 -10.40
C LEU A 12 -9.55 -5.92 -11.07
N PRO A 13 -8.57 -5.22 -10.47
CA PRO A 13 -7.96 -4.07 -11.13
C PRO A 13 -7.27 -4.39 -12.45
N THR A 14 -6.77 -5.60 -12.64
CA THR A 14 -6.20 -6.03 -13.94
C THR A 14 -7.27 -6.14 -15.03
N TRP A 15 -8.53 -6.23 -14.64
CA TRP A 15 -9.70 -6.27 -15.53
C TRP A 15 -10.40 -4.91 -15.65
N GLY A 16 -9.75 -3.84 -15.17
CA GLY A 16 -10.23 -2.47 -15.31
C GLY A 16 -11.11 -1.96 -14.17
N TYR A 17 -11.28 -2.73 -13.10
CA TYR A 17 -12.00 -2.24 -11.91
C TYR A 17 -11.13 -1.25 -11.13
N ASN A 18 -11.71 -0.12 -10.76
CA ASN A 18 -11.04 0.90 -9.97
C ASN A 18 -11.29 0.73 -8.44
N ARG A 19 -10.70 1.59 -7.63
CA ARG A 19 -10.84 1.57 -6.16
C ARG A 19 -12.29 1.67 -5.68
N ASP A 20 -13.12 2.48 -6.32
CA ASP A 20 -14.52 2.63 -5.97
C ASP A 20 -15.34 1.39 -6.30
N ASP A 21 -14.98 0.68 -7.35
CA ASP A 21 -15.59 -0.60 -7.71
C ASP A 21 -15.27 -1.65 -6.65
N LEU A 22 -14.01 -1.76 -6.22
CA LEU A 22 -13.62 -2.66 -5.13
C LEU A 22 -14.40 -2.38 -3.85
N TYR A 23 -14.52 -1.10 -3.49
CA TYR A 23 -15.31 -0.69 -2.33
C TYR A 23 -16.76 -1.12 -2.43
N ARG A 24 -17.41 -0.90 -3.58
CA ARG A 24 -18.80 -1.31 -3.81
C ARG A 24 -18.98 -2.82 -3.73
N ILE A 25 -18.04 -3.59 -4.29
CA ILE A 25 -18.12 -5.06 -4.24
C ILE A 25 -17.95 -5.55 -2.79
N TYR A 26 -16.99 -5.01 -2.02
CA TYR A 26 -16.83 -5.38 -0.61
C TYR A 26 -18.06 -5.08 0.23
N SER A 27 -18.85 -4.07 -0.12
CA SER A 27 -20.05 -3.72 0.65
C SER A 27 -21.17 -4.77 0.57
N VAL A 28 -21.14 -5.63 -0.44
CA VAL A 28 -22.13 -6.69 -0.67
C VAL A 28 -21.55 -8.10 -0.58
N LEU A 29 -20.23 -8.23 -0.59
CA LEU A 29 -19.54 -9.51 -0.51
C LEU A 29 -19.66 -10.09 0.90
N GLN A 30 -20.04 -11.38 0.99
CA GLN A 30 -20.13 -12.06 2.28
C GLN A 30 -18.73 -12.54 2.74
N PRO A 31 -18.33 -12.26 3.98
CA PRO A 31 -17.12 -12.81 4.55
C PRO A 31 -17.17 -14.34 4.63
N THR A 32 -16.05 -14.98 4.35
CA THR A 32 -15.91 -16.45 4.44
C THR A 32 -15.66 -16.92 5.88
N TYR A 33 -15.04 -16.06 6.69
CA TYR A 33 -14.70 -16.33 8.08
C TYR A 33 -15.25 -15.24 8.99
N SER A 34 -15.40 -15.56 10.26
CA SER A 34 -15.72 -14.54 11.28
C SER A 34 -14.61 -13.49 11.38
N PHE A 35 -14.99 -12.26 11.67
CA PHE A 35 -14.05 -11.15 11.83
C PHE A 35 -12.98 -11.46 12.88
N ARG A 36 -11.72 -11.21 12.56
CA ARG A 36 -10.53 -11.43 13.41
C ARG A 36 -10.20 -12.89 13.74
N THR A 37 -10.83 -13.88 13.14
CA THR A 37 -10.56 -15.29 13.50
C THR A 37 -9.44 -15.92 12.68
N LYS A 38 -9.09 -15.35 11.52
CA LYS A 38 -8.09 -15.93 10.62
C LYS A 38 -7.25 -14.85 9.95
N TYR A 39 -5.95 -15.13 9.83
CA TYR A 39 -5.08 -14.34 8.96
C TYR A 39 -5.37 -14.65 7.50
N ALA A 40 -5.58 -13.63 6.70
CA ALA A 40 -5.73 -13.71 5.25
C ALA A 40 -5.15 -12.45 4.61
N TYR A 41 -4.02 -12.58 3.93
CA TYR A 41 -3.36 -11.46 3.27
C TYR A 41 -4.23 -10.91 2.14
N ASN A 42 -4.43 -9.59 2.11
CA ASN A 42 -5.32 -8.97 1.14
C ASN A 42 -4.93 -7.50 0.89
N ASN A 43 -4.57 -7.14 -0.35
CA ASN A 43 -4.20 -5.77 -0.71
C ASN A 43 -5.44 -4.89 -0.92
N SER A 44 -6.41 -5.38 -1.68
CA SER A 44 -7.60 -4.60 -2.04
C SER A 44 -8.44 -4.19 -0.82
N MET A 45 -8.32 -4.91 0.30
CA MET A 45 -8.98 -4.56 1.55
C MET A 45 -8.49 -3.21 2.14
N TYR A 46 -7.30 -2.76 1.79
CA TYR A 46 -6.80 -1.44 2.19
C TYR A 46 -7.55 -0.28 1.50
N THR A 47 -8.30 -0.55 0.42
CA THR A 47 -9.19 0.44 -0.19
C THR A 47 -10.27 0.90 0.78
N ILE A 48 -10.72 0.02 1.68
CA ILE A 48 -11.69 0.37 2.73
C ILE A 48 -11.08 1.37 3.71
N SER A 49 -9.81 1.17 4.10
CA SER A 49 -9.11 2.13 4.97
C SER A 49 -8.97 3.50 4.29
N ALA A 50 -8.67 3.53 2.99
CA ALA A 50 -8.66 4.78 2.23
C ALA A 50 -10.02 5.47 2.22
N LYS A 51 -11.11 4.75 2.01
CA LYS A 51 -12.47 5.32 2.06
C LYS A 51 -12.83 5.89 3.44
N ILE A 52 -12.36 5.27 4.51
CA ILE A 52 -12.52 5.81 5.87
C ILE A 52 -11.76 7.13 5.99
N ILE A 53 -10.51 7.19 5.54
CA ILE A 53 -9.70 8.41 5.55
C ILE A 53 -10.38 9.51 4.73
N GLU A 54 -10.81 9.22 3.51
CA GLU A 54 -11.53 10.15 2.63
C GLU A 54 -12.78 10.70 3.30
N LYS A 55 -13.57 9.84 3.95
CA LYS A 55 -14.78 10.24 4.67
C LYS A 55 -14.52 11.24 5.81
N TYR A 56 -13.45 11.02 6.58
CA TYR A 56 -13.15 11.85 7.76
C TYR A 56 -12.31 13.09 7.44
N THR A 57 -11.54 13.07 6.36
CA THR A 57 -10.69 14.20 5.98
C THR A 57 -11.34 15.12 4.95
N GLY A 58 -12.30 14.62 4.18
CA GLY A 58 -12.85 15.29 3.00
C GLY A 58 -11.86 15.38 1.84
N LYS A 59 -10.74 14.65 1.90
CA LYS A 59 -9.66 14.65 0.92
C LYS A 59 -9.42 13.23 0.41
N SER A 60 -8.86 13.09 -0.77
CA SER A 60 -8.39 11.78 -1.25
C SER A 60 -7.36 11.19 -0.28
N TRP A 61 -7.21 9.87 -0.29
CA TRP A 61 -6.17 9.20 0.50
C TRP A 61 -4.77 9.76 0.17
N ASP A 62 -4.50 10.02 -1.10
CA ASP A 62 -3.23 10.56 -1.58
C ASP A 62 -2.95 11.95 -0.97
N GLU A 63 -3.91 12.87 -1.02
CA GLU A 63 -3.80 14.21 -0.43
C GLU A 63 -3.68 14.16 1.10
N ALA A 64 -4.46 13.30 1.74
CA ALA A 64 -4.39 13.12 3.19
C ALA A 64 -3.02 12.60 3.64
N LEU A 65 -2.40 11.70 2.88
CA LEU A 65 -1.07 11.19 3.15
C LEU A 65 0.00 12.30 3.03
N VAL A 66 -0.08 13.11 1.99
CA VAL A 66 0.83 14.26 1.81
C VAL A 66 0.68 15.25 2.98
N GLU A 67 -0.54 15.63 3.30
CA GLU A 67 -0.79 16.64 4.34
C GLU A 67 -0.43 16.15 5.75
N ARG A 68 -0.80 14.90 6.06
CA ARG A 68 -0.71 14.38 7.43
C ARG A 68 0.62 13.70 7.74
N ILE A 69 1.32 13.22 6.73
CA ILE A 69 2.56 12.45 6.90
C ILE A 69 3.74 13.14 6.20
N PHE A 70 3.71 13.28 4.87
CA PHE A 70 4.88 13.74 4.14
C PHE A 70 5.28 15.17 4.51
N THR A 71 4.34 16.10 4.51
CA THR A 71 4.61 17.51 4.84
C THR A 71 5.13 17.68 6.28
N PRO A 72 4.48 17.15 7.33
CA PRO A 72 4.96 17.28 8.69
C PRO A 72 6.32 16.64 8.96
N LEU A 73 6.66 15.57 8.23
CA LEU A 73 7.94 14.89 8.33
C LEU A 73 9.02 15.50 7.44
N GLY A 74 8.69 16.50 6.61
CA GLY A 74 9.63 17.09 5.66
C GLY A 74 10.06 16.13 4.55
N MET A 75 9.21 15.16 4.20
CA MET A 75 9.42 14.16 3.15
C MET A 75 9.08 14.76 1.78
N LYS A 76 9.95 15.64 1.29
CA LYS A 76 9.69 16.47 0.11
C LYS A 76 9.77 15.71 -1.22
N ASN A 77 10.47 14.60 -1.23
CA ASN A 77 10.66 13.75 -2.42
C ASN A 77 9.80 12.47 -2.36
N SER A 78 8.83 12.46 -1.43
CA SER A 78 7.90 11.35 -1.28
C SER A 78 6.56 11.67 -1.92
N THR A 79 5.98 10.70 -2.60
CA THR A 79 4.70 10.81 -3.27
C THR A 79 3.97 9.48 -3.28
N THR A 80 2.72 9.49 -3.70
CA THR A 80 2.03 8.26 -4.09
C THR A 80 2.14 8.06 -5.59
N GLY A 81 2.09 6.82 -6.04
CA GLY A 81 2.15 6.54 -7.46
C GLY A 81 1.03 7.20 -8.29
N ASN A 82 -0.11 7.47 -7.66
CA ASN A 82 -1.23 8.14 -8.33
C ASN A 82 -0.97 9.63 -8.59
N LEU A 83 -0.15 10.29 -7.77
CA LEU A 83 0.09 11.74 -7.89
C LEU A 83 1.21 12.07 -8.87
N SER A 84 2.28 11.29 -8.92
CA SER A 84 3.44 11.71 -9.69
C SER A 84 4.38 10.60 -10.16
N PHE A 85 3.88 9.37 -10.34
CA PHE A 85 4.74 8.24 -10.76
C PHE A 85 5.55 8.56 -12.03
N TYR A 86 4.93 9.24 -13.01
CA TYR A 86 5.57 9.52 -14.30
C TYR A 86 6.22 10.89 -14.39
N THR A 87 6.03 11.75 -13.41
CA THR A 87 6.54 13.13 -13.40
C THR A 87 7.74 13.31 -12.49
N ALA A 88 8.11 12.30 -11.71
CA ALA A 88 9.28 12.35 -10.84
C ALA A 88 10.56 12.25 -11.69
N GLU A 89 11.39 13.31 -11.67
CA GLU A 89 12.62 13.40 -12.47
C GLU A 89 13.68 12.36 -12.08
N ASN A 90 13.66 11.87 -10.84
CA ASN A 90 14.63 10.92 -10.29
C ASN A 90 13.94 9.63 -9.83
N LEU A 91 13.12 9.05 -10.70
CA LEU A 91 12.45 7.78 -10.44
C LEU A 91 13.37 6.62 -10.79
N ALA A 92 13.55 5.67 -9.86
CA ALA A 92 14.26 4.43 -10.13
C ALA A 92 13.50 3.63 -11.20
N GLN A 93 14.22 3.27 -12.27
CA GLN A 93 13.64 2.49 -13.36
C GLN A 93 13.37 1.05 -12.91
N GLY A 94 12.10 0.65 -12.87
CA GLY A 94 11.70 -0.73 -12.66
C GLY A 94 11.84 -1.55 -13.94
N TYR A 95 12.18 -2.83 -13.79
CA TYR A 95 12.32 -3.77 -14.91
C TYR A 95 11.45 -5.00 -14.68
N ARG A 96 11.10 -5.67 -15.78
CA ARG A 96 10.43 -6.98 -15.76
C ARG A 96 11.05 -7.92 -16.77
N MET A 97 10.93 -9.19 -16.53
CA MET A 97 11.27 -10.22 -17.51
C MET A 97 10.05 -10.54 -18.35
N ARG A 98 10.25 -10.68 -19.65
CA ARG A 98 9.24 -11.21 -20.57
C ARG A 98 9.86 -12.20 -21.52
N LYS A 99 9.06 -13.07 -22.10
CA LYS A 99 9.49 -13.93 -23.20
C LYS A 99 9.68 -13.07 -24.45
N ALA A 100 10.83 -13.16 -25.08
CA ALA A 100 11.10 -12.44 -26.33
C ALA A 100 10.14 -12.92 -27.43
N GLU A 101 9.57 -11.98 -28.19
CA GLU A 101 8.61 -12.32 -29.23
C GLU A 101 9.27 -13.20 -30.30
N GLY A 102 8.62 -14.32 -30.61
CA GLY A 102 9.11 -15.30 -31.60
C GLY A 102 10.34 -16.11 -31.18
N LYS A 103 10.86 -15.94 -29.94
CA LYS A 103 12.02 -16.65 -29.43
C LYS A 103 11.73 -17.42 -28.14
N ASN A 104 12.56 -18.38 -27.83
CA ASN A 104 12.48 -19.14 -26.58
C ASN A 104 13.43 -18.57 -25.49
N GLU A 105 13.63 -17.27 -25.53
CA GLU A 105 14.56 -16.53 -24.66
C GLU A 105 13.78 -15.59 -23.76
N ILE A 106 14.33 -15.29 -22.59
CA ILE A 106 13.80 -14.30 -21.65
C ILE A 106 14.61 -13.02 -21.82
N GLU A 107 13.93 -11.89 -22.02
CA GLU A 107 14.52 -10.57 -22.06
C GLU A 107 14.11 -9.72 -20.85
N VAL A 108 15.00 -8.83 -20.41
CA VAL A 108 14.73 -7.84 -19.36
C VAL A 108 14.31 -6.54 -20.04
N VAL A 109 13.11 -6.08 -19.72
CA VAL A 109 12.57 -4.84 -20.31
C VAL A 109 12.17 -3.85 -19.23
N PRO A 110 12.31 -2.53 -19.47
CA PRO A 110 11.86 -1.53 -18.52
C PRO A 110 10.34 -1.60 -18.36
N ARG A 111 9.87 -1.32 -17.15
CA ARG A 111 8.44 -1.13 -16.87
C ARG A 111 7.99 0.24 -17.38
N THR A 112 6.76 0.29 -17.85
CA THR A 112 6.14 1.52 -18.38
C THR A 112 4.74 1.70 -17.79
N ASP A 113 4.13 2.85 -18.02
CA ASP A 113 2.74 3.17 -17.69
C ASP A 113 1.70 2.27 -18.36
N LYS A 114 2.10 1.58 -19.42
CA LYS A 114 1.26 0.63 -20.15
C LYS A 114 1.26 -0.77 -19.55
N ASP A 115 2.05 -1.00 -18.50
CA ASP A 115 2.06 -2.29 -17.81
C ASP A 115 0.79 -2.44 -16.96
N ASP A 116 0.12 -3.60 -17.06
CA ASP A 116 -1.07 -3.94 -16.25
C ASP A 116 -0.85 -3.78 -14.75
N ALA A 117 0.41 -3.94 -14.30
CA ALA A 117 0.80 -3.71 -12.92
C ALA A 117 0.52 -2.29 -12.42
N PHE A 118 0.54 -1.27 -13.30
CA PHE A 118 0.26 0.10 -12.89
C PHE A 118 -1.22 0.31 -12.55
N ALA A 119 -2.14 -0.20 -13.36
CA ALA A 119 -3.57 -0.13 -13.08
C ALA A 119 -3.89 -0.82 -11.75
N TRP A 120 -3.28 -1.99 -11.52
CA TRP A 120 -3.40 -2.71 -10.27
C TRP A 120 -2.86 -1.90 -9.07
N LEU A 121 -1.62 -1.41 -9.16
CA LEU A 121 -0.99 -0.60 -8.12
C LEU A 121 -1.80 0.66 -7.80
N SER A 122 -2.33 1.34 -8.81
CA SER A 122 -3.14 2.55 -8.65
C SER A 122 -4.45 2.26 -7.88
N ALA A 123 -5.14 1.18 -8.21
CA ALA A 123 -6.38 0.82 -7.54
C ALA A 123 -6.14 0.44 -6.07
N VAL A 124 -5.09 -0.34 -5.77
CA VAL A 124 -4.74 -0.80 -4.42
C VAL A 124 -3.65 0.05 -3.75
N ALA A 125 -3.42 1.26 -4.21
CA ALA A 125 -2.36 2.16 -3.71
C ALA A 125 -2.29 2.26 -2.17
N PRO A 126 -3.40 2.29 -1.42
CA PRO A 126 -3.36 2.29 0.04
C PRO A 126 -2.66 1.08 0.67
N ALA A 127 -2.47 -0.01 -0.06
CA ALA A 127 -1.74 -1.18 0.40
C ALA A 127 -0.21 -1.03 0.33
N GLY A 128 0.33 -0.01 -0.39
CA GLY A 128 1.78 0.16 -0.46
C GLY A 128 2.34 0.94 -1.66
N PHE A 129 1.54 1.73 -2.38
CA PHE A 129 2.05 2.49 -3.53
C PHE A 129 2.60 3.86 -3.12
N VAL A 130 3.52 3.90 -2.15
CA VAL A 130 4.33 5.06 -1.78
C VAL A 130 5.67 4.97 -2.48
N ILE A 131 6.10 6.08 -3.07
CA ILE A 131 7.41 6.26 -3.70
C ILE A 131 8.17 7.27 -2.86
N SER A 132 9.42 6.97 -2.50
CA SER A 132 10.19 7.79 -1.59
C SER A 132 11.68 7.70 -1.86
N THR A 133 12.45 8.54 -1.18
CA THR A 133 13.93 8.49 -1.13
C THR A 133 14.40 7.96 0.22
N VAL A 134 15.66 7.56 0.29
CA VAL A 134 16.26 7.10 1.54
C VAL A 134 16.32 8.22 2.59
N GLU A 135 16.51 9.46 2.18
CA GLU A 135 16.53 10.63 3.04
C GLU A 135 15.16 10.88 3.69
N ASP A 136 14.10 10.84 2.89
CA ASP A 136 12.73 11.01 3.37
C ASP A 136 12.33 9.85 4.31
N MET A 137 12.67 8.62 3.93
CA MET A 137 12.44 7.45 4.77
C MET A 137 13.22 7.50 6.09
N ALA A 138 14.39 8.15 6.14
CA ALA A 138 15.09 8.39 7.40
C ALA A 138 14.26 9.27 8.36
N ASN A 139 13.51 10.26 7.85
CA ASN A 139 12.61 11.07 8.68
C ASN A 139 11.41 10.23 9.20
N TRP A 140 10.86 9.37 8.36
CA TRP A 140 9.84 8.40 8.77
C TRP A 140 10.34 7.49 9.90
N VAL A 141 11.55 6.93 9.75
CA VAL A 141 12.17 6.08 10.78
C VAL A 141 12.42 6.85 12.07
N LYS A 142 12.94 8.09 11.99
CA LYS A 142 13.15 8.96 13.18
C LYS A 142 11.85 9.20 13.96
N MET A 143 10.73 9.43 13.26
CA MET A 143 9.43 9.58 13.89
C MET A 143 9.04 8.32 14.66
N HIS A 144 9.26 7.14 14.08
CA HIS A 144 8.97 5.87 14.76
C HIS A 144 9.88 5.61 15.96
N LEU A 145 11.19 5.87 15.85
CA LEU A 145 12.14 5.75 16.97
C LEU A 145 11.81 6.71 18.12
N ASN A 146 11.15 7.83 17.82
CA ASN A 146 10.67 8.79 18.81
C ASN A 146 9.17 8.62 19.13
N HIS A 147 8.66 7.40 18.99
CA HIS A 147 7.30 7.01 19.40
C HIS A 147 6.19 7.92 18.86
N GLY A 148 6.27 8.27 17.58
CA GLY A 148 5.27 9.09 16.92
C GLY A 148 5.56 10.59 16.89
N THR A 149 6.71 11.03 17.42
CA THR A 149 7.11 12.43 17.48
C THR A 149 8.25 12.74 16.50
N PHE A 150 8.17 13.87 15.80
CA PHE A 150 9.23 14.33 14.90
C PHE A 150 9.50 15.82 15.12
N ASN A 151 10.75 16.18 15.39
CA ASN A 151 11.20 17.57 15.68
C ASN A 151 10.33 18.27 16.74
N GLY A 152 9.96 17.56 17.80
CA GLY A 152 9.15 18.09 18.91
C GLY A 152 7.64 18.17 18.60
N LYS A 153 7.20 17.78 17.41
CA LYS A 153 5.79 17.75 17.02
C LYS A 153 5.26 16.31 17.05
N GLU A 154 4.13 16.11 17.71
CA GLU A 154 3.40 14.84 17.64
C GLU A 154 2.77 14.68 16.25
N ILE A 155 3.16 13.61 15.54
CA ILE A 155 2.61 13.20 14.24
C ILE A 155 1.56 12.11 14.45
N ILE A 156 1.88 11.15 15.31
CA ILE A 156 0.97 10.08 15.74
C ILE A 156 1.03 10.07 17.27
N SER A 157 -0.11 10.06 17.94
CA SER A 157 -0.12 9.98 19.41
C SER A 157 0.62 8.72 19.89
N ARG A 158 1.31 8.82 21.02
CA ARG A 158 2.04 7.70 21.62
C ARG A 158 1.19 6.43 21.69
N LYS A 159 -0.06 6.56 22.14
CA LYS A 159 -1.01 5.44 22.24
C LYS A 159 -1.24 4.77 20.88
N ASN A 160 -1.49 5.54 19.83
CA ASN A 160 -1.73 5.00 18.49
C ASN A 160 -0.46 4.43 17.87
N HIS A 161 0.70 5.07 18.12
CA HIS A 161 1.98 4.55 17.69
C HIS A 161 2.27 3.17 18.31
N ASP A 162 2.07 3.01 19.61
CA ASP A 162 2.28 1.73 20.29
C ASP A 162 1.37 0.63 19.72
N MET A 163 0.13 0.96 19.34
CA MET A 163 -0.80 0.04 18.69
C MET A 163 -0.30 -0.54 17.36
N LEU A 164 0.59 0.14 16.64
CA LEU A 164 1.17 -0.37 15.39
C LEU A 164 2.07 -1.60 15.64
N TRP A 165 2.63 -1.73 16.83
CA TRP A 165 3.59 -2.77 17.20
C TRP A 165 2.97 -3.90 18.03
N TYR A 166 1.73 -3.77 18.47
CA TYR A 166 1.04 -4.84 19.17
C TYR A 166 0.69 -6.00 18.23
N PRO A 167 0.87 -7.25 18.68
CA PRO A 167 0.37 -8.42 17.96
C PRO A 167 -1.14 -8.30 17.74
N GLN A 168 -1.59 -8.31 16.50
CA GLN A 168 -3.00 -8.14 16.15
C GLN A 168 -3.68 -9.46 15.75
N THR A 169 -2.91 -10.44 15.27
CA THR A 169 -3.43 -11.73 14.82
C THR A 169 -2.35 -12.79 14.86
N ILE A 170 -2.74 -14.04 15.06
CA ILE A 170 -1.84 -15.17 14.95
C ILE A 170 -1.75 -15.53 13.46
N THR A 171 -0.56 -15.40 12.89
CA THR A 171 -0.26 -15.98 11.57
C THR A 171 0.01 -17.46 11.82
N GLY A 172 -0.75 -18.35 11.14
CA GLY A 172 -0.53 -19.78 11.28
C GLY A 172 0.95 -20.14 11.10
N SER A 173 1.41 -21.12 11.85
CA SER A 173 2.77 -21.67 11.74
C SER A 173 2.92 -22.35 10.37
N ASP A 174 3.26 -21.58 9.36
CA ASP A 174 3.85 -22.14 8.15
C ASP A 174 5.28 -22.49 8.53
N SER A 175 5.48 -23.73 8.93
CA SER A 175 6.78 -24.26 9.38
C SER A 175 7.89 -24.11 8.32
N THR A 176 7.54 -23.73 7.09
CA THR A 176 8.46 -23.47 5.99
C THR A 176 9.07 -22.07 6.01
N ARG A 177 8.53 -21.12 6.81
CA ARG A 177 9.05 -19.73 6.89
C ARG A 177 10.01 -19.49 8.05
N LEU A 178 10.22 -20.43 8.94
CA LEU A 178 11.15 -20.31 10.07
C LEU A 178 12.52 -20.95 9.85
N THR A 179 12.82 -21.41 8.64
CA THR A 179 14.07 -22.11 8.31
C THR A 179 14.90 -21.45 7.22
N ASN A 180 14.78 -20.15 7.00
CA ASN A 180 15.72 -19.40 6.15
C ASN A 180 16.20 -18.15 6.86
#